data_cbcf6bda40eeaeeae6ebaeea306e4e2e
#
_entry.id   cbcf6bda40eeaeeae6ebaeea306e4e2e
#
_cell.length_a   1.000
_cell.length_b   1.000
_cell.length_c   1.000
_cell.angle_alpha   90.00
_cell.angle_beta   90.00
_cell.angle_gamma   90.00
#
_symmetry.space_group_name_H-M   'P 1'
#
loop_
_entity.id
_entity.type
_entity.pdbx_description
1 polymer ?
#
loop_
_entity_poly.entity_id
_entity_poly.type
_entity_poly.pdbx_seq_one_letter_code
_entity_poly.pdbx_strand_id
1 'polypeptide(L)'
;MNHLYNIIIKLVDKIFLPILSIFNKKIKRFIKSRRIQSQKNYGDLHKKNKNIWFHAASLGEYELATAIIKTIQKDKSTRIILTFFSESGFKLKNRIKEIDYTYYLPLDTENKSRNFIEFINPKKVFFIKSEIWPNYIKELGRKKIDTYLIDGKFEKEDWYFKIPFMNFAKKILKTYKKILVQNKESKDVLIKNNIKNVTVSG
;
A
#
# COMPACT_ATOMS: atom_id res chain seq x y z
N MET A 1 13.37 -11.70 11.53
CA MET A 1 12.80 -10.36 11.26
C MET A 1 11.33 -10.42 10.85
N ASN A 2 10.92 -11.22 9.82
CA ASN A 2 9.48 -11.35 9.48
C ASN A 2 8.63 -11.79 10.67
N HIS A 3 9.11 -12.73 11.50
CA HIS A 3 8.40 -13.18 12.70
C HIS A 3 8.22 -12.06 13.72
N LEU A 4 9.28 -11.31 14.01
CA LEU A 4 9.21 -10.19 14.96
C LEU A 4 8.23 -9.11 14.49
N TYR A 5 8.30 -8.71 13.21
CA TYR A 5 7.36 -7.78 12.61
C TYR A 5 5.90 -8.27 12.75
N ASN A 6 5.67 -9.55 12.44
CA ASN A 6 4.32 -10.12 12.51
C ASN A 6 3.79 -10.22 13.94
N ILE A 7 4.65 -10.49 14.92
CA ILE A 7 4.27 -10.45 16.34
C ILE A 7 3.87 -9.02 16.72
N ILE A 8 4.71 -8.03 16.40
CA ILE A 8 4.45 -6.63 16.74
C ILE A 8 3.15 -6.14 16.10
N ILE A 9 2.96 -6.34 14.79
CA ILE A 9 1.75 -5.85 14.11
C ILE A 9 0.48 -6.57 14.58
N LYS A 10 0.57 -7.85 14.98
CA LYS A 10 -0.54 -8.58 15.61
C LYS A 10 -0.86 -8.03 16.99
N LEU A 11 0.14 -7.70 17.81
CA LEU A 11 -0.06 -7.06 19.12
C LEU A 11 -0.69 -5.68 18.94
N VAL A 12 -0.21 -4.88 18.00
CA VAL A 12 -0.82 -3.59 17.65
C VAL A 12 -2.29 -3.77 17.30
N ASP A 13 -2.61 -4.71 16.42
CA ASP A 13 -3.97 -4.94 15.94
C ASP A 13 -4.92 -5.48 17.02
N LYS A 14 -4.47 -6.41 17.85
CA LYS A 14 -5.31 -7.17 18.78
C LYS A 14 -5.37 -6.58 20.18
N ILE A 15 -4.34 -5.84 20.60
CA ILE A 15 -4.21 -5.35 21.97
C ILE A 15 -4.13 -3.82 21.99
N PHE A 16 -3.11 -3.24 21.33
CA PHE A 16 -2.85 -1.81 21.50
C PHE A 16 -3.95 -0.93 20.89
N LEU A 17 -4.38 -1.20 19.66
CA LEU A 17 -5.44 -0.40 19.04
C LEU A 17 -6.78 -0.50 19.76
N PRO A 18 -7.28 -1.67 20.18
CA PRO A 18 -8.49 -1.76 21.01
C PRO A 18 -8.40 -0.97 22.32
N ILE A 19 -7.30 -1.10 23.06
CA ILE A 19 -7.09 -0.36 24.31
C ILE A 19 -7.05 1.14 24.04
N LEU A 20 -6.24 1.61 23.09
CA LEU A 20 -6.14 3.02 22.74
C LEU A 20 -7.46 3.60 22.23
N SER A 21 -8.32 2.78 21.62
CA SER A 21 -9.63 3.21 21.11
C SER A 21 -10.60 3.61 22.23
N ILE A 22 -10.37 3.17 23.47
CA ILE A 22 -11.17 3.57 24.64
C ILE A 22 -10.95 5.05 24.93
N PHE A 23 -9.71 5.52 24.81
CA PHE A 23 -9.29 6.88 25.16
C PHE A 23 -9.22 7.83 23.95
N ASN A 24 -9.17 7.31 22.71
CA ASN A 24 -8.95 8.10 21.50
C ASN A 24 -10.04 7.88 20.45
N LYS A 25 -10.89 8.90 20.26
CA LYS A 25 -11.99 8.89 19.28
C LYS A 25 -11.52 8.68 17.82
N LYS A 26 -10.31 9.14 17.44
CA LYS A 26 -9.76 8.92 16.09
C LYS A 26 -9.42 7.45 15.89
N ILE A 27 -8.79 6.81 16.87
CA ILE A 27 -8.45 5.37 16.82
C ILE A 27 -9.73 4.53 16.82
N LYS A 28 -10.73 4.89 17.61
CA LYS A 28 -12.04 4.23 17.61
C LYS A 28 -12.69 4.26 16.23
N ARG A 29 -12.68 5.42 15.56
CA ARG A 29 -13.18 5.56 14.17
C ARG A 29 -12.36 4.73 13.18
N PHE A 30 -11.04 4.76 13.30
CA PHE A 30 -10.12 3.97 12.47
C PHE A 30 -10.45 2.48 12.50
N ILE A 31 -10.68 1.90 13.69
CA ILE A 31 -11.06 0.49 13.85
C ILE A 31 -12.46 0.24 13.29
N LYS A 32 -13.43 1.08 13.68
CA LYS A 32 -14.85 0.94 13.28
C LYS A 32 -15.02 0.95 11.75
N SER A 33 -14.36 1.89 11.06
CA SER A 33 -14.48 2.02 9.60
C SER A 33 -13.95 0.79 8.86
N ARG A 34 -12.81 0.24 9.32
CA ARG A 34 -12.23 -0.98 8.73
C ARG A 34 -13.06 -2.23 9.02
N ARG A 35 -13.64 -2.32 10.22
CA ARG A 35 -14.57 -3.40 10.58
C ARG A 35 -15.83 -3.38 9.73
N ILE A 36 -16.46 -2.22 9.55
CA ILE A 36 -17.64 -2.07 8.67
C ILE A 36 -17.29 -2.47 7.24
N GLN A 37 -16.13 -2.03 6.75
CA GLN A 37 -15.67 -2.39 5.42
C GLN A 37 -15.50 -3.91 5.26
N SER A 38 -14.89 -4.60 6.23
CA SER A 38 -14.66 -6.05 6.15
C SER A 38 -15.94 -6.89 6.18
N GLN A 39 -17.07 -6.31 6.59
CA GLN A 39 -18.38 -6.98 6.63
C GLN A 39 -19.19 -6.81 5.33
N LYS A 40 -18.76 -5.92 4.42
CA LYS A 40 -19.45 -5.73 3.15
C LYS A 40 -19.15 -6.88 2.20
N ASN A 41 -20.20 -7.43 1.60
CA ASN A 41 -20.05 -8.43 0.55
C ASN A 41 -19.78 -7.74 -0.80
N TYR A 42 -18.61 -7.97 -1.37
CA TYR A 42 -18.13 -7.26 -2.57
C TYR A 42 -18.11 -8.16 -3.82
N GLY A 43 -19.16 -8.96 -3.99
CA GLY A 43 -19.28 -10.01 -5.05
C GLY A 43 -18.97 -9.58 -6.48
N ASP A 44 -18.94 -8.28 -6.77
CA ASP A 44 -18.76 -7.80 -8.15
C ASP A 44 -17.29 -7.56 -8.58
N LEU A 45 -16.33 -7.59 -7.63
CA LEU A 45 -14.92 -7.35 -7.97
C LEU A 45 -14.27 -8.49 -8.79
N HIS A 46 -14.85 -9.67 -8.77
CA HIS A 46 -14.32 -10.84 -9.50
C HIS A 46 -14.82 -10.94 -10.96
N LYS A 47 -15.81 -10.13 -11.35
CA LYS A 47 -16.38 -10.19 -12.71
C LYS A 47 -15.46 -9.47 -13.71
N LYS A 48 -14.86 -10.24 -14.61
CA LYS A 48 -14.21 -9.91 -15.92
C LYS A 48 -13.25 -8.70 -16.06
N ASN A 49 -13.18 -7.76 -15.12
CA ASN A 49 -12.37 -6.55 -15.29
C ASN A 49 -10.94 -6.72 -14.72
N LYS A 50 -9.99 -6.04 -15.33
CA LYS A 50 -8.60 -5.96 -14.83
C LYS A 50 -8.56 -4.97 -13.68
N ASN A 51 -8.52 -5.45 -12.45
CA ASN A 51 -8.37 -4.59 -11.29
C ASN A 51 -6.94 -4.04 -11.19
N ILE A 52 -6.79 -2.73 -11.22
CA ILE A 52 -5.54 -2.03 -10.97
C ILE A 52 -5.68 -1.33 -9.61
N TRP A 53 -4.80 -1.68 -8.70
CA TRP A 53 -4.86 -1.17 -7.34
C TRP A 53 -3.80 -0.09 -7.10
N PHE A 54 -4.25 1.06 -6.62
CA PHE A 54 -3.41 2.15 -6.11
C PHE A 54 -3.54 2.25 -4.60
N HIS A 55 -2.42 2.39 -3.90
CA HIS A 55 -2.40 2.73 -2.48
C HIS A 55 -1.76 4.09 -2.29
N ALA A 56 -2.50 5.01 -1.68
CA ALA A 56 -2.04 6.32 -1.24
C ALA A 56 -2.40 6.50 0.24
N ALA A 57 -1.45 6.78 1.11
CA ALA A 57 -1.76 6.95 2.53
C ALA A 57 -2.61 8.20 2.79
N SER A 58 -2.47 9.22 1.93
CA SER A 58 -3.12 10.53 2.03
C SER A 58 -3.64 11.04 0.70
N LEU A 59 -4.40 12.15 0.73
CA LEU A 59 -4.88 12.83 -0.48
C LEU A 59 -3.72 13.33 -1.36
N GLY A 60 -2.71 13.98 -0.76
CA GLY A 60 -1.57 14.50 -1.53
C GLY A 60 -0.82 13.41 -2.29
N GLU A 61 -0.75 12.20 -1.75
CA GLU A 61 -0.19 11.05 -2.47
C GLU A 61 -1.08 10.59 -3.62
N TYR A 62 -2.40 10.62 -3.46
CA TYR A 62 -3.32 10.34 -4.56
C TYR A 62 -3.11 11.31 -5.73
N GLU A 63 -2.92 12.60 -5.45
CA GLU A 63 -2.70 13.63 -6.47
C GLU A 63 -1.46 13.30 -7.34
N LEU A 64 -0.39 12.76 -6.74
CA LEU A 64 0.81 12.31 -7.47
C LEU A 64 0.52 11.15 -8.43
N ALA A 65 -0.44 10.29 -8.09
CA ALA A 65 -0.83 9.17 -8.95
C ALA A 65 -1.84 9.54 -10.05
N THR A 66 -2.44 10.73 -9.99
CA THR A 66 -3.59 11.10 -10.85
C THR A 66 -3.29 10.99 -12.34
N ALA A 67 -2.10 11.41 -12.79
CA ALA A 67 -1.70 11.33 -14.20
C ALA A 67 -1.66 9.89 -14.70
N ILE A 68 -1.12 8.97 -13.88
CA ILE A 68 -1.03 7.54 -14.22
C ILE A 68 -2.44 6.92 -14.21
N ILE A 69 -3.26 7.26 -13.23
CA ILE A 69 -4.65 6.80 -13.11
C ILE A 69 -5.44 7.18 -14.36
N LYS A 70 -5.39 8.46 -14.78
CA LYS A 70 -6.08 8.96 -15.98
C LYS A 70 -5.62 8.26 -17.25
N THR A 71 -4.34 7.90 -17.34
CA THR A 71 -3.81 7.17 -18.50
C THR A 71 -4.34 5.73 -18.55
N ILE A 72 -4.39 5.05 -17.41
CA ILE A 72 -4.86 3.66 -17.30
C ILE A 72 -6.38 3.58 -17.51
N GLN A 73 -7.14 4.57 -17.06
CA GLN A 73 -8.60 4.63 -17.16
C GLN A 73 -9.11 4.71 -18.61
N LYS A 74 -8.27 5.07 -19.57
CA LYS A 74 -8.63 5.03 -21.00
C LYS A 74 -8.98 3.62 -21.49
N ASP A 75 -8.47 2.58 -20.84
CA ASP A 75 -8.89 1.18 -21.08
C ASP A 75 -10.16 0.88 -20.27
N LYS A 76 -11.32 0.89 -20.93
CA LYS A 76 -12.63 0.61 -20.34
C LYS A 76 -12.77 -0.80 -19.73
N SER A 77 -11.87 -1.73 -20.05
CA SER A 77 -11.82 -3.06 -19.43
C SER A 77 -11.13 -3.04 -18.07
N THR A 78 -10.51 -1.91 -17.71
CA THR A 78 -9.76 -1.72 -16.46
C THR A 78 -10.65 -1.07 -15.40
N ARG A 79 -10.49 -1.53 -14.17
CA ARG A 79 -11.16 -1.02 -12.99
C ARG A 79 -10.12 -0.50 -12.02
N ILE A 80 -10.26 0.76 -11.61
CA ILE A 80 -9.33 1.42 -10.71
C ILE A 80 -9.82 1.27 -9.27
N ILE A 81 -8.98 0.67 -8.42
CA ILE A 81 -9.23 0.52 -6.99
C ILE A 81 -8.22 1.39 -6.25
N LEU A 82 -8.71 2.27 -5.40
CA LEU A 82 -7.89 3.13 -4.56
C LEU A 82 -8.03 2.75 -3.10
N THR A 83 -6.92 2.68 -2.39
CA THR A 83 -6.94 2.53 -0.94
C THR A 83 -6.28 3.70 -0.25
N PHE A 84 -6.88 4.14 0.85
CA PHE A 84 -6.31 5.11 1.78
C PHE A 84 -6.02 4.47 3.13
N PHE A 85 -4.94 4.92 3.77
CA PHE A 85 -4.71 4.56 5.17
C PHE A 85 -5.37 5.55 6.11
N SER A 86 -5.37 6.85 5.78
CA SER A 86 -5.95 7.93 6.57
C SER A 86 -7.45 8.12 6.33
N GLU A 87 -8.15 8.62 7.37
CA GLU A 87 -9.57 9.00 7.27
C GLU A 87 -9.77 10.21 6.36
N SER A 88 -8.83 11.15 6.36
CA SER A 88 -8.91 12.37 5.55
C SER A 88 -8.92 12.07 4.04
N GLY A 89 -8.04 11.18 3.58
CA GLY A 89 -8.04 10.73 2.19
C GLY A 89 -9.35 10.03 1.81
N PHE A 90 -9.83 9.13 2.66
CA PHE A 90 -11.06 8.37 2.38
C PHE A 90 -12.34 9.22 2.32
N LYS A 91 -12.44 10.31 3.08
CA LYS A 91 -13.60 11.23 3.03
C LYS A 91 -13.79 11.87 1.66
N LEU A 92 -12.77 11.94 0.85
CA LEU A 92 -12.80 12.54 -0.48
C LEU A 92 -13.25 11.58 -1.59
N LYS A 93 -13.47 10.30 -1.27
CA LYS A 93 -13.86 9.26 -2.24
C LYS A 93 -15.00 9.66 -3.19
N ASN A 94 -16.00 10.41 -2.68
CA ASN A 94 -17.15 10.83 -3.46
C ASN A 94 -16.84 11.99 -4.42
N ARG A 95 -15.67 12.63 -4.31
CA ARG A 95 -15.21 13.72 -5.18
C ARG A 95 -14.27 13.23 -6.28
N ILE A 96 -13.83 12.00 -6.19
CA ILE A 96 -12.85 11.40 -7.13
C ILE A 96 -13.63 10.60 -8.17
N LYS A 97 -13.84 11.16 -9.35
CA LYS A 97 -14.63 10.54 -10.43
C LYS A 97 -13.88 9.44 -11.17
N GLU A 98 -12.55 9.45 -11.09
CA GLU A 98 -11.66 8.53 -11.81
C GLU A 98 -11.50 7.17 -11.13
N ILE A 99 -12.15 6.95 -9.99
CA ILE A 99 -11.97 5.74 -9.16
C ILE A 99 -13.26 4.96 -9.09
N ASP A 100 -13.21 3.68 -9.47
CA ASP A 100 -14.37 2.80 -9.41
C ASP A 100 -14.70 2.37 -7.97
N TYR A 101 -13.65 2.07 -7.18
CA TYR A 101 -13.81 1.64 -5.78
C TYR A 101 -12.76 2.25 -4.88
N THR A 102 -13.20 2.70 -3.71
CA THR A 102 -12.30 3.23 -2.67
C THR A 102 -12.47 2.45 -1.37
N TYR A 103 -11.34 2.00 -0.80
CA TYR A 103 -11.30 1.25 0.45
C TYR A 103 -10.29 1.83 1.43
N TYR A 104 -10.47 1.54 2.72
CA TYR A 104 -9.38 1.64 3.67
C TYR A 104 -8.42 0.47 3.51
N LEU A 105 -7.12 0.73 3.51
CA LEU A 105 -6.14 -0.35 3.61
C LEU A 105 -6.25 -1.00 4.99
N PRO A 106 -6.52 -2.32 5.10
CA PRO A 106 -6.44 -3.02 6.37
C PRO A 106 -5.02 -3.00 6.94
N LEU A 107 -4.88 -3.19 8.26
CA LEU A 107 -3.57 -3.33 8.89
C LEU A 107 -2.76 -4.47 8.28
N ASP A 108 -1.44 -4.29 8.21
CA ASP A 108 -0.50 -5.19 7.52
C ASP A 108 -0.23 -6.49 8.31
N THR A 109 -1.27 -7.16 8.81
CA THR A 109 -1.15 -8.52 9.33
C THR A 109 -1.22 -9.53 8.19
N GLU A 110 -0.57 -10.70 8.34
CA GLU A 110 -0.53 -11.74 7.28
C GLU A 110 -1.94 -12.12 6.78
N ASN A 111 -2.88 -12.30 7.70
CA ASN A 111 -4.25 -12.71 7.33
C ASN A 111 -5.01 -11.57 6.63
N LYS A 112 -4.90 -10.33 7.15
CA LYS A 112 -5.64 -9.20 6.55
C LYS A 112 -5.08 -8.82 5.20
N SER A 113 -3.76 -8.83 5.01
CA SER A 113 -3.14 -8.54 3.72
C SER A 113 -3.50 -9.61 2.68
N ARG A 114 -3.44 -10.89 3.03
CA ARG A 114 -3.84 -12.00 2.15
C ARG A 114 -5.30 -11.88 1.73
N ASN A 115 -6.21 -11.80 2.69
CA ASN A 115 -7.66 -11.73 2.42
C ASN A 115 -8.01 -10.50 1.58
N PHE A 116 -7.34 -9.37 1.82
CA PHE A 116 -7.59 -8.14 1.07
C PHE A 116 -7.08 -8.25 -0.38
N ILE A 117 -5.90 -8.84 -0.60
CA ILE A 117 -5.38 -9.09 -1.95
C ILE A 117 -6.26 -10.08 -2.70
N GLU A 118 -6.75 -11.14 -2.04
CA GLU A 118 -7.68 -12.09 -2.62
C GLU A 118 -9.00 -11.42 -3.00
N PHE A 119 -9.53 -10.60 -2.13
CA PHE A 119 -10.74 -9.82 -2.37
C PHE A 119 -10.60 -8.86 -3.57
N ILE A 120 -9.52 -8.07 -3.64
CA ILE A 120 -9.28 -7.13 -4.75
C ILE A 120 -8.91 -7.87 -6.04
N ASN A 121 -8.21 -8.99 -5.95
CA ASN A 121 -7.65 -9.74 -7.09
C ASN A 121 -6.97 -8.83 -8.12
N PRO A 122 -5.94 -8.05 -7.73
CA PRO A 122 -5.34 -7.05 -8.60
C PRO A 122 -4.46 -7.69 -9.67
N LYS A 123 -4.42 -7.11 -10.87
CA LYS A 123 -3.46 -7.46 -11.93
C LYS A 123 -2.17 -6.65 -11.85
N LYS A 124 -2.26 -5.43 -11.33
CA LYS A 124 -1.10 -4.55 -11.04
C LYS A 124 -1.39 -3.75 -9.79
N VAL A 125 -0.33 -3.41 -9.06
CA VAL A 125 -0.40 -2.62 -7.82
C VAL A 125 0.61 -1.49 -7.86
N PHE A 126 0.17 -0.32 -7.42
CA PHE A 126 1.00 0.89 -7.33
C PHE A 126 0.92 1.43 -5.88
N PHE A 127 2.05 1.42 -5.19
CA PHE A 127 2.22 2.11 -3.92
C PHE A 127 2.82 3.50 -4.19
N ILE A 128 2.26 4.52 -3.55
CA ILE A 128 2.71 5.90 -3.72
C ILE A 128 3.62 6.28 -2.56
N LYS A 129 4.72 6.96 -2.88
CA LYS A 129 5.80 7.31 -1.95
C LYS A 129 6.52 6.10 -1.36
N SER A 130 7.26 6.33 -0.27
CA SER A 130 8.12 5.30 0.35
C SER A 130 7.36 4.41 1.33
N GLU A 131 6.15 3.99 0.95
CA GLU A 131 5.27 3.13 1.74
C GLU A 131 5.74 1.68 1.71
N ILE A 132 6.22 1.17 2.86
CA ILE A 132 6.67 -0.21 3.01
C ILE A 132 5.65 -1.00 3.82
N TRP A 133 4.90 -1.87 3.16
CA TRP A 133 3.90 -2.76 3.71
C TRP A 133 4.34 -4.23 3.57
N PRO A 134 5.14 -4.77 4.51
CA PRO A 134 5.86 -6.03 4.32
C PRO A 134 4.99 -7.22 3.96
N ASN A 135 3.85 -7.41 4.63
CA ASN A 135 2.99 -8.56 4.36
C ASN A 135 2.23 -8.40 3.04
N TYR A 136 1.78 -7.18 2.70
CA TYR A 136 1.19 -6.91 1.38
C TYR A 136 2.19 -7.21 0.27
N ILE A 137 3.40 -6.65 0.34
CA ILE A 137 4.42 -6.82 -0.70
C ILE A 137 4.86 -8.27 -0.83
N LYS A 138 5.04 -8.98 0.30
CA LYS A 138 5.36 -10.41 0.32
C LYS A 138 4.27 -11.24 -0.37
N GLU A 139 3.00 -10.98 -0.06
CA GLU A 139 1.88 -11.73 -0.63
C GLU A 139 1.69 -11.43 -2.13
N LEU A 140 1.84 -10.16 -2.54
CA LEU A 140 1.84 -9.76 -3.95
C LEU A 140 2.97 -10.47 -4.73
N GLY A 141 4.17 -10.53 -4.16
CA GLY A 141 5.30 -11.25 -4.75
C GLY A 141 5.03 -12.76 -4.85
N ARG A 142 4.44 -13.38 -3.81
CA ARG A 142 4.03 -14.81 -3.82
C ARG A 142 3.04 -15.11 -4.95
N LYS A 143 2.10 -14.20 -5.19
CA LYS A 143 1.11 -14.30 -6.27
C LYS A 143 1.65 -13.84 -7.62
N LYS A 144 2.91 -13.43 -7.73
CA LYS A 144 3.57 -12.90 -8.94
C LYS A 144 2.81 -11.71 -9.55
N ILE A 145 2.23 -10.86 -8.71
CA ILE A 145 1.51 -9.67 -9.13
C ILE A 145 2.51 -8.53 -9.33
N ASP A 146 2.49 -7.91 -10.51
CA ASP A 146 3.34 -6.77 -10.84
C ASP A 146 3.08 -5.60 -9.87
N THR A 147 4.09 -5.28 -9.05
CA THR A 147 3.99 -4.26 -8.01
C THR A 147 5.01 -3.17 -8.25
N TYR A 148 4.56 -1.93 -8.22
CA TYR A 148 5.35 -0.73 -8.48
C TYR A 148 5.31 0.20 -7.29
N LEU A 149 6.42 0.89 -7.03
CA LEU A 149 6.48 2.01 -6.12
C LEU A 149 6.71 3.29 -6.94
N ILE A 150 5.92 4.32 -6.70
CA ILE A 150 5.94 5.57 -7.45
C ILE A 150 6.25 6.72 -6.51
N ASP A 151 7.01 7.68 -7.02
CA ASP A 151 7.37 8.91 -6.29
C ASP A 151 8.11 8.63 -4.97
N GLY A 152 8.95 7.58 -4.98
CA GLY A 152 9.72 7.18 -3.81
C GLY A 152 10.79 8.20 -3.44
N LYS A 153 10.87 8.55 -2.15
CA LYS A 153 11.98 9.32 -1.58
C LYS A 153 12.68 8.46 -0.55
N PHE A 154 13.98 8.25 -0.71
CA PHE A 154 14.79 7.41 0.16
C PHE A 154 16.01 8.18 0.63
N GLU A 155 16.24 8.17 1.94
CA GLU A 155 17.36 8.83 2.59
C GLU A 155 18.23 7.79 3.32
N LYS A 156 19.52 8.07 3.49
CA LYS A 156 20.46 7.16 4.20
C LYS A 156 20.04 6.95 5.66
N GLU A 157 19.44 7.97 6.24
CA GLU A 157 18.99 8.04 7.63
C GLU A 157 17.70 7.28 7.89
N ASP A 158 17.01 6.84 6.85
CA ASP A 158 15.77 6.08 6.98
C ASP A 158 15.98 4.84 7.86
N TRP A 159 15.11 4.68 8.85
CA TRP A 159 15.24 3.65 9.89
C TRP A 159 15.31 2.22 9.33
N TYR A 160 14.67 1.98 8.22
CA TYR A 160 14.65 0.66 7.58
C TYR A 160 15.95 0.31 6.85
N PHE A 161 16.86 1.27 6.64
CA PHE A 161 18.24 0.99 6.18
C PHE A 161 19.22 0.81 7.34
N LYS A 162 18.78 0.99 8.59
CA LYS A 162 19.61 0.78 9.79
C LYS A 162 19.52 -0.66 10.30
N ILE A 163 20.59 -1.13 10.95
CA ILE A 163 20.58 -2.40 11.66
C ILE A 163 19.59 -2.29 12.85
N PRO A 164 18.75 -3.32 13.09
CA PRO A 164 18.69 -4.65 12.47
C PRO A 164 17.74 -4.78 11.27
N PHE A 165 17.06 -3.71 10.85
CA PHE A 165 15.96 -3.76 9.87
C PHE A 165 16.41 -3.82 8.40
N MET A 166 17.66 -3.45 8.12
CA MET A 166 18.20 -3.28 6.77
C MET A 166 17.97 -4.47 5.84
N ASN A 167 18.31 -5.68 6.28
CA ASN A 167 18.15 -6.89 5.45
C ASN A 167 16.69 -7.22 5.16
N PHE A 168 15.82 -6.89 6.08
CA PHE A 168 14.38 -7.07 5.91
C PHE A 168 13.82 -6.10 4.87
N ALA A 169 14.11 -4.81 5.01
CA ALA A 169 13.67 -3.78 4.08
C ALA A 169 14.21 -4.02 2.65
N LYS A 170 15.50 -4.37 2.53
CA LYS A 170 16.11 -4.74 1.24
C LYS A 170 15.36 -5.88 0.55
N LYS A 171 14.97 -6.92 1.31
CA LYS A 171 14.21 -8.05 0.76
C LYS A 171 12.84 -7.60 0.24
N ILE A 172 12.16 -6.75 0.97
CA ILE A 172 10.86 -6.19 0.58
C ILE A 172 11.00 -5.32 -0.68
N LEU A 173 11.95 -4.38 -0.69
CA LEU A 173 12.16 -3.47 -1.82
C LEU A 173 12.57 -4.20 -3.11
N LYS A 174 13.29 -5.31 -3.03
CA LYS A 174 13.62 -6.16 -4.18
C LYS A 174 12.40 -6.89 -4.78
N THR A 175 11.31 -7.01 -4.06
CA THR A 175 10.07 -7.65 -4.55
C THR A 175 9.31 -6.76 -5.55
N TYR A 176 9.50 -5.45 -5.49
CA TYR A 176 8.90 -4.55 -6.47
C TYR A 176 9.45 -4.83 -7.87
N LYS A 177 8.58 -4.83 -8.87
CA LYS A 177 8.98 -4.92 -10.28
C LYS A 177 9.80 -3.70 -10.71
N LYS A 178 9.38 -2.52 -10.25
CA LYS A 178 10.06 -1.25 -10.50
C LYS A 178 9.80 -0.28 -9.36
N ILE A 179 10.83 0.50 -9.01
CA ILE A 179 10.76 1.61 -8.06
C ILE A 179 11.09 2.89 -8.82
N LEU A 180 10.13 3.80 -8.89
CA LEU A 180 10.29 5.13 -9.48
C LEU A 180 10.54 6.12 -8.33
N VAL A 181 11.67 6.78 -8.35
CA VAL A 181 12.11 7.71 -7.29
C VAL A 181 12.16 9.14 -7.79
N GLN A 182 12.00 10.10 -6.86
CA GLN A 182 11.94 11.53 -7.15
C GLN A 182 13.25 12.09 -7.68
N ASN A 183 14.40 11.58 -7.20
CA ASN A 183 15.70 12.19 -7.47
C ASN A 183 16.82 11.15 -7.51
N LYS A 184 18.00 11.62 -7.96
CA LYS A 184 19.21 10.80 -8.07
C LYS A 184 19.72 10.33 -6.70
N GLU A 185 19.60 11.14 -5.67
CA GLU A 185 20.03 10.82 -4.30
C GLU A 185 19.29 9.59 -3.78
N SER A 186 17.99 9.53 -3.94
CA SER A 186 17.16 8.37 -3.57
C SER A 186 17.55 7.12 -4.38
N LYS A 187 17.84 7.28 -5.68
CA LYS A 187 18.35 6.19 -6.52
C LYS A 187 19.69 5.67 -5.98
N ASP A 188 20.63 6.57 -5.67
CA ASP A 188 21.96 6.20 -5.20
C ASP A 188 21.90 5.47 -3.85
N VAL A 189 21.00 5.89 -2.95
CA VAL A 189 20.73 5.18 -1.69
C VAL A 189 20.26 3.76 -1.94
N LEU A 190 19.32 3.54 -2.86
CA LEU A 190 18.81 2.22 -3.20
C LEU A 190 19.87 1.33 -3.86
N ILE A 191 20.63 1.87 -4.81
CA ILE A 191 21.72 1.15 -5.49
C ILE A 191 22.80 0.71 -4.50
N LYS A 192 23.25 1.58 -3.58
CA LYS A 192 24.19 1.25 -2.50
C LYS A 192 23.68 0.12 -1.60
N ASN A 193 22.37 -0.02 -1.48
CA ASN A 193 21.72 -1.10 -0.75
C ASN A 193 21.41 -2.34 -1.60
N ASN A 194 22.02 -2.47 -2.80
CA ASN A 194 21.80 -3.57 -3.74
C ASN A 194 20.35 -3.74 -4.24
N ILE A 195 19.62 -2.63 -4.37
CA ILE A 195 18.28 -2.56 -4.95
C ILE A 195 18.44 -1.93 -6.34
N LYS A 196 18.37 -2.77 -7.40
CA LYS A 196 18.72 -2.37 -8.77
C LYS A 196 17.52 -2.02 -9.65
N ASN A 197 16.32 -2.39 -9.25
CA ASN A 197 15.06 -2.17 -9.98
C ASN A 197 14.52 -0.74 -9.81
N VAL A 198 15.39 0.27 -9.87
CA VAL A 198 15.11 1.67 -9.59
C VAL A 198 15.39 2.58 -10.77
N THR A 199 14.52 3.59 -10.98
CA THR A 199 14.66 4.64 -11.99
C THR A 199 14.22 5.97 -11.42
N VAL A 200 14.89 7.04 -11.80
CA VAL A 200 14.44 8.42 -11.49
C VAL A 200 13.31 8.77 -12.45
N SER A 201 12.22 9.34 -11.97
CA SER A 201 11.03 9.71 -12.74
C SER A 201 10.52 11.12 -12.46
N GLY A 202 11.07 11.80 -11.48
CA GLY A 202 10.74 13.18 -11.13
C GLY A 202 11.62 14.17 -11.81
#